data_fdf8ce71a4c8177ce1a6bf1fc819318b
#
_entry.id   fdf8ce71a4c8177ce1a6bf1fc819318b
#
_cell.length_a   1.000
_cell.length_b   1.000
_cell.length_c   1.000
_cell.angle_alpha   90.00
_cell.angle_beta   90.00
_cell.angle_gamma   90.00
#
_symmetry.space_group_name_H-M   'P 1'
#
loop_
_entity.id
_entity.type
_entity.pdbx_description
1 polymer ?
#
loop_
_entity_poly.entity_id
_entity_poly.type
_entity_poly.pdbx_seq_one_letter_code
_entity_poly.pdbx_strand_id
1 'polypeptide(L)'
;GIEPRNRLLLIGPPGNGKTSLAEAIAESLMIPLLTVRYESIIGSYLGETASRLSKLFEYAKTRECVLFFDEFETLGKERGDIHETGEIKRVVSSLLLQIDALPSYVIAIAATNHDTLLDKAAWRRFQIKLEIPRPSRRNLEEYYRFFEREHEFSFGLQASTLAKKTLGISYAEAEEFALSVYRQYILSLPNENSKIITEKVIRDWQSQVIV
;
A
#
# COMPACT_ATOMS: atom_id res chain seq x y z
N GLY A 1 -6.25 33.27 -4.87
CA GLY A 1 -6.85 31.98 -5.16
C GLY A 1 -6.47 30.96 -4.09
N ILE A 2 -7.29 29.95 -3.89
CA ILE A 2 -6.99 28.84 -2.97
C ILE A 2 -6.18 27.81 -3.77
N GLU A 3 -4.99 27.47 -3.29
CA GLU A 3 -4.22 26.38 -3.91
C GLU A 3 -4.85 25.03 -3.57
N PRO A 4 -5.00 24.11 -4.54
CA PRO A 4 -5.51 22.78 -4.29
C PRO A 4 -4.55 21.98 -3.41
N ARG A 5 -5.11 21.12 -2.55
CA ARG A 5 -4.34 20.19 -1.73
C ARG A 5 -4.10 18.92 -2.53
N ASN A 6 -2.93 18.80 -3.12
CA ASN A 6 -2.55 17.71 -4.02
C ASN A 6 -1.46 16.78 -3.48
N ARG A 7 -1.16 16.86 -2.17
CA ARG A 7 -0.11 16.04 -1.53
C ARG A 7 -0.71 15.23 -0.41
N LEU A 8 -0.74 13.90 -0.60
CA LEU A 8 -1.36 12.93 0.30
C LEU A 8 -0.29 12.03 0.91
N LEU A 9 -0.43 11.72 2.20
CA LEU A 9 0.34 10.70 2.90
C LEU A 9 -0.62 9.61 3.37
N LEU A 10 -0.41 8.38 2.89
CA LEU A 10 -1.13 7.19 3.30
C LEU A 10 -0.34 6.45 4.37
N ILE A 11 -0.94 6.24 5.53
CA ILE A 11 -0.27 5.71 6.71
C ILE A 11 -1.01 4.46 7.15
N GLY A 12 -0.29 3.39 7.44
CA GLY A 12 -0.91 2.19 8.01
C GLY A 12 -0.14 0.92 7.74
N PRO A 13 -0.48 -0.18 8.41
CA PRO A 13 0.24 -1.43 8.29
C PRO A 13 0.22 -1.97 6.85
N PRO A 14 1.19 -2.82 6.47
CA PRO A 14 1.27 -3.39 5.13
C PRO A 14 0.03 -4.24 4.81
N GLY A 15 -0.26 -4.39 3.51
CA GLY A 15 -1.35 -5.24 3.02
C GLY A 15 -2.76 -4.69 3.23
N ASN A 16 -2.92 -3.38 3.53
CA ASN A 16 -4.24 -2.77 3.75
C ASN A 16 -4.70 -1.83 2.64
N GLY A 17 -4.12 -1.93 1.43
CA GLY A 17 -4.66 -1.28 0.24
C GLY A 17 -4.17 0.16 0.00
N LYS A 18 -3.01 0.58 0.55
CA LYS A 18 -2.44 1.91 0.27
C LYS A 18 -2.15 2.10 -1.22
N THR A 19 -1.52 1.13 -1.86
CA THR A 19 -1.22 1.13 -3.29
C THR A 19 -2.50 1.10 -4.12
N SER A 20 -3.45 0.21 -3.76
CA SER A 20 -4.75 0.12 -4.44
C SER A 20 -5.56 1.41 -4.35
N LEU A 21 -5.45 2.15 -3.23
CA LEU A 21 -6.09 3.46 -3.11
C LEU A 21 -5.46 4.49 -4.06
N ALA A 22 -4.14 4.49 -4.22
CA ALA A 22 -3.47 5.37 -5.17
C ALA A 22 -3.85 5.05 -6.62
N GLU A 23 -3.97 3.75 -6.96
CA GLU A 23 -4.46 3.26 -8.25
C GLU A 23 -5.91 3.71 -8.49
N ALA A 24 -6.80 3.52 -7.52
CA ALA A 24 -8.20 3.92 -7.62
C ALA A 24 -8.37 5.45 -7.78
N ILE A 25 -7.53 6.25 -7.14
CA ILE A 25 -7.52 7.71 -7.32
C ILE A 25 -7.13 8.05 -8.77
N ALA A 26 -6.05 7.45 -9.30
CA ALA A 26 -5.60 7.70 -10.65
C ALA A 26 -6.65 7.29 -11.69
N GLU A 27 -7.27 6.13 -11.51
CA GLU A 27 -8.35 5.62 -12.35
C GLU A 27 -9.58 6.53 -12.32
N SER A 28 -10.02 6.95 -11.13
CA SER A 28 -11.19 7.83 -10.97
C SER A 28 -11.00 9.19 -11.64
N LEU A 29 -9.76 9.66 -11.69
CA LEU A 29 -9.40 10.92 -12.36
C LEU A 29 -9.05 10.74 -13.84
N MET A 30 -8.96 9.49 -14.32
CA MET A 30 -8.53 9.12 -15.68
C MET A 30 -7.16 9.70 -16.05
N ILE A 31 -6.23 9.74 -15.09
CA ILE A 31 -4.85 10.20 -15.26
C ILE A 31 -3.85 9.08 -14.97
N PRO A 32 -2.65 9.09 -15.56
CA PRO A 32 -1.65 8.05 -15.33
C PRO A 32 -1.14 8.03 -13.89
N LEU A 33 -0.91 6.80 -13.37
CA LEU A 33 -0.18 6.56 -12.13
C LEU A 33 1.29 6.30 -12.45
N LEU A 34 2.17 7.12 -11.90
CA LEU A 34 3.63 6.96 -11.97
C LEU A 34 4.13 6.45 -10.62
N THR A 35 4.37 5.14 -10.52
CA THR A 35 4.87 4.53 -9.28
C THR A 35 6.38 4.68 -9.19
N VAL A 36 6.82 5.26 -8.09
CA VAL A 36 8.22 5.50 -7.75
C VAL A 36 8.63 4.50 -6.67
N ARG A 37 9.44 3.51 -7.05
CA ARG A 37 10.03 2.57 -6.10
C ARG A 37 11.42 3.06 -5.71
N TYR A 38 11.67 3.11 -4.42
CA TYR A 38 12.94 3.57 -3.86
C TYR A 38 14.15 2.83 -4.46
N GLU A 39 14.07 1.51 -4.55
CA GLU A 39 15.10 0.64 -5.14
C GLU A 39 15.45 1.00 -6.60
N SER A 40 14.49 1.52 -7.35
CA SER A 40 14.70 1.92 -8.76
C SER A 40 15.38 3.28 -8.89
N ILE A 41 15.39 4.07 -7.82
CA ILE A 41 15.96 5.42 -7.79
C ILE A 41 17.41 5.37 -7.35
N ILE A 42 17.72 4.54 -6.33
CA ILE A 42 19.08 4.40 -5.83
C ILE A 42 19.91 3.66 -6.88
N GLY A 43 20.84 4.37 -7.46
CA GLY A 43 21.92 3.80 -8.28
C GLY A 43 23.13 3.50 -7.42
N SER A 44 24.06 2.69 -7.96
CA SER A 44 25.35 2.41 -7.31
C SER A 44 26.19 3.69 -7.07
N TYR A 45 25.83 4.79 -7.72
CA TYR A 45 26.45 6.10 -7.57
C TYR A 45 25.38 7.15 -7.24
N LEU A 46 25.58 7.90 -6.17
CA LEU A 46 24.65 8.92 -5.67
C LEU A 46 24.33 10.04 -6.67
N GLY A 47 25.28 10.40 -7.53
CA GLY A 47 25.04 11.36 -8.62
C GLY A 47 23.98 10.89 -9.64
N GLU A 48 23.85 9.58 -9.84
CA GLU A 48 22.82 8.99 -10.70
C GLU A 48 21.44 9.12 -10.06
N THR A 49 21.33 8.92 -8.75
CA THR A 49 20.06 9.01 -8.00
C THR A 49 19.43 10.40 -8.14
N ALA A 50 20.20 11.44 -7.91
CA ALA A 50 19.74 12.83 -8.07
C ALA A 50 19.30 13.13 -9.52
N SER A 51 20.06 12.65 -10.51
CA SER A 51 19.73 12.81 -11.93
C SER A 51 18.46 12.08 -12.33
N ARG A 52 18.27 10.83 -11.85
CA ARG A 52 17.05 10.05 -12.12
C ARG A 52 15.81 10.68 -11.50
N LEU A 53 15.92 11.15 -10.26
CA LEU A 53 14.84 11.91 -9.61
C LEU A 53 14.49 13.17 -10.39
N SER A 54 15.48 13.97 -10.79
CA SER A 54 15.23 15.19 -11.56
C SER A 54 14.47 14.90 -12.85
N LYS A 55 14.89 13.90 -13.62
CA LYS A 55 14.20 13.47 -14.85
C LYS A 55 12.76 13.03 -14.61
N LEU A 56 12.53 12.28 -13.53
CA LEU A 56 11.19 11.84 -13.15
C LEU A 56 10.27 13.04 -12.86
N PHE A 57 10.74 14.00 -12.06
CA PHE A 57 9.96 15.18 -11.73
C PHE A 57 9.75 16.09 -12.93
N GLU A 58 10.75 16.27 -13.80
CA GLU A 58 10.60 16.99 -15.06
C GLU A 58 9.53 16.34 -15.93
N TYR A 59 9.55 15.03 -16.05
CA TYR A 59 8.52 14.28 -16.78
C TYR A 59 7.13 14.47 -16.17
N ALA A 60 7.00 14.35 -14.84
CA ALA A 60 5.73 14.52 -14.14
C ALA A 60 5.16 15.94 -14.31
N LYS A 61 6.01 16.97 -14.32
CA LYS A 61 5.60 18.37 -14.52
C LYS A 61 5.03 18.68 -15.91
N THR A 62 5.17 17.81 -16.90
CA THR A 62 4.67 18.03 -18.26
C THR A 62 3.23 17.56 -18.47
N ARG A 63 2.58 16.94 -17.48
CA ARG A 63 1.27 16.29 -17.61
C ARG A 63 0.52 16.17 -16.30
N GLU A 64 -0.79 15.99 -16.39
CA GLU A 64 -1.59 15.55 -15.26
C GLU A 64 -1.26 14.09 -14.94
N CYS A 65 -0.89 13.78 -13.69
CA CYS A 65 -0.58 12.43 -13.24
C CYS A 65 -0.66 12.32 -11.72
N VAL A 66 -0.80 11.09 -11.24
CA VAL A 66 -0.52 10.73 -9.85
C VAL A 66 0.92 10.24 -9.76
N LEU A 67 1.72 10.88 -8.94
CA LEU A 67 3.08 10.47 -8.61
C LEU A 67 3.04 9.75 -7.25
N PHE A 68 3.19 8.43 -7.27
CA PHE A 68 3.05 7.57 -6.10
C PHE A 68 4.42 7.08 -5.61
N PHE A 69 4.73 7.41 -4.36
CA PHE A 69 5.95 6.99 -3.67
C PHE A 69 5.59 5.87 -2.70
N ASP A 70 5.95 4.64 -3.04
CA ASP A 70 5.76 3.50 -2.13
C ASP A 70 6.92 3.38 -1.15
N GLU A 71 6.66 2.80 0.03
CA GLU A 71 7.64 2.60 1.10
C GLU A 71 8.46 3.85 1.43
N PHE A 72 7.75 4.99 1.56
CA PHE A 72 8.38 6.30 1.73
C PHE A 72 9.26 6.40 2.99
N GLU A 73 9.06 5.53 3.99
CA GLU A 73 9.89 5.40 5.18
C GLU A 73 11.32 4.95 4.90
N THR A 74 11.57 4.24 3.79
CA THR A 74 12.92 3.79 3.44
C THR A 74 13.88 4.97 3.27
N LEU A 75 13.35 6.09 2.80
CA LEU A 75 14.07 7.38 2.74
C LEU A 75 14.48 7.93 4.12
N GLY A 76 13.85 7.44 5.20
CA GLY A 76 14.12 7.85 6.58
C GLY A 76 15.04 6.92 7.36
N LYS A 77 15.06 5.60 7.02
CA LYS A 77 15.79 4.56 7.77
C LYS A 77 17.31 4.67 7.67
N GLU A 78 17.83 5.08 6.54
CA GLU A 78 19.27 5.18 6.30
C GLU A 78 19.96 6.35 7.04
N ARG A 79 19.20 7.10 7.86
CA ARG A 79 19.74 8.19 8.70
C ARG A 79 20.50 7.71 9.93
N GLY A 80 20.46 6.42 10.27
CA GLY A 80 21.06 5.84 11.47
C GLY A 80 22.53 5.50 11.37
N ASP A 81 23.07 5.28 10.16
CA ASP A 81 24.46 4.94 9.95
C ASP A 81 25.36 6.18 9.82
N ILE A 82 26.38 6.26 10.68
CA ILE A 82 27.20 7.45 10.93
C ILE A 82 28.09 7.83 9.74
N HIS A 83 28.37 6.92 8.81
CA HIS A 83 29.28 7.15 7.68
C HIS A 83 28.64 7.51 6.33
N GLU A 84 27.34 7.18 6.10
CA GLU A 84 26.64 7.52 4.86
C GLU A 84 25.67 8.73 4.97
N THR A 85 25.58 9.30 6.16
CA THR A 85 24.52 10.25 6.58
C THR A 85 24.42 11.57 5.79
N GLY A 86 25.50 12.02 5.17
CA GLY A 86 25.49 13.34 4.50
C GLY A 86 24.80 13.35 3.13
N GLU A 87 25.01 12.31 2.34
CA GLU A 87 24.59 12.26 0.94
C GLU A 87 23.12 11.83 0.81
N ILE A 88 22.69 10.84 1.59
CA ILE A 88 21.28 10.42 1.62
C ILE A 88 20.38 11.55 2.13
N LYS A 89 20.82 12.30 3.13
CA LYS A 89 20.10 13.50 3.58
C LYS A 89 19.94 14.55 2.47
N ARG A 90 20.92 14.69 1.59
CA ARG A 90 20.84 15.61 0.43
C ARG A 90 19.82 15.09 -0.61
N VAL A 91 19.81 13.79 -0.89
CA VAL A 91 18.86 13.18 -1.82
C VAL A 91 17.42 13.34 -1.28
N VAL A 92 17.18 13.01 -0.01
CA VAL A 92 15.87 13.19 0.63
C VAL A 92 15.44 14.67 0.64
N SER A 93 16.36 15.58 0.97
CA SER A 93 16.06 17.01 0.94
C SER A 93 15.73 17.51 -0.46
N SER A 94 16.45 17.04 -1.47
CA SER A 94 16.19 17.34 -2.88
C SER A 94 14.83 16.79 -3.32
N LEU A 95 14.50 15.53 -2.96
CA LEU A 95 13.20 14.93 -3.23
C LEU A 95 12.06 15.77 -2.64
N LEU A 96 12.19 16.16 -1.37
CA LEU A 96 11.18 16.95 -0.69
C LEU A 96 10.99 18.34 -1.33
N LEU A 97 12.07 18.97 -1.79
CA LEU A 97 12.00 20.24 -2.54
C LEU A 97 11.32 20.04 -3.90
N GLN A 98 11.58 18.93 -4.57
CA GLN A 98 10.93 18.59 -5.83
C GLN A 98 9.42 18.36 -5.65
N ILE A 99 9.01 17.67 -4.56
CA ILE A 99 7.60 17.52 -4.20
C ILE A 99 6.94 18.88 -3.96
N ASP A 100 7.64 19.80 -3.27
CA ASP A 100 7.14 21.15 -3.03
C ASP A 100 6.98 21.97 -4.32
N ALA A 101 7.80 21.71 -5.32
CA ALA A 101 7.80 22.41 -6.61
C ALA A 101 6.87 21.77 -7.66
N LEU A 102 6.07 20.75 -7.28
CA LEU A 102 5.09 20.14 -8.19
C LEU A 102 3.94 21.10 -8.47
N PRO A 103 3.52 21.21 -9.75
CA PRO A 103 2.33 21.96 -10.10
C PRO A 103 1.06 21.39 -9.46
N SER A 104 0.04 22.20 -9.33
CA SER A 104 -1.22 21.83 -8.68
C SER A 104 -2.00 20.71 -9.40
N TYR A 105 -1.75 20.49 -10.67
CA TYR A 105 -2.34 19.41 -11.46
C TYR A 105 -1.64 18.06 -11.30
N VAL A 106 -0.47 17.99 -10.65
CA VAL A 106 0.21 16.74 -10.30
C VAL A 106 -0.16 16.38 -8.86
N ILE A 107 -0.67 15.18 -8.66
CA ILE A 107 -1.03 14.66 -7.33
C ILE A 107 0.14 13.82 -6.82
N ALA A 108 0.74 14.21 -5.70
CA ALA A 108 1.78 13.45 -5.04
C ALA A 108 1.17 12.62 -3.90
N ILE A 109 1.31 11.30 -3.97
CA ILE A 109 0.88 10.38 -2.92
C ILE A 109 2.09 9.63 -2.40
N ALA A 110 2.33 9.67 -1.10
CA ALA A 110 3.31 8.83 -0.44
C ALA A 110 2.62 7.79 0.44
N ALA A 111 3.14 6.57 0.48
CA ALA A 111 2.67 5.51 1.36
C ALA A 111 3.77 5.11 2.33
N THR A 112 3.41 4.91 3.60
CA THR A 112 4.33 4.45 4.64
C THR A 112 3.68 3.40 5.54
N ASN A 113 4.49 2.42 5.94
CA ASN A 113 4.11 1.42 6.93
C ASN A 113 4.51 1.86 8.36
N HIS A 114 5.38 2.86 8.46
CA HIS A 114 5.99 3.32 9.70
C HIS A 114 6.05 4.85 9.77
N ASP A 115 4.99 5.47 10.26
CA ASP A 115 4.87 6.92 10.41
C ASP A 115 5.95 7.52 11.35
N THR A 116 6.33 6.76 12.38
CA THR A 116 7.34 7.16 13.35
C THR A 116 8.75 7.29 12.76
N LEU A 117 9.00 6.64 11.60
CA LEU A 117 10.29 6.72 10.91
C LEU A 117 10.38 7.92 9.96
N LEU A 118 9.24 8.59 9.69
CA LEU A 118 9.24 9.78 8.85
C LEU A 118 9.78 10.98 9.57
N ASP A 119 10.69 11.70 8.94
CA ASP A 119 11.17 12.99 9.42
C ASP A 119 10.02 14.01 9.47
N LYS A 120 10.07 14.89 10.47
CA LYS A 120 9.15 16.02 10.61
C LYS A 120 9.10 16.92 9.37
N ALA A 121 10.20 17.04 8.65
CA ALA A 121 10.24 17.79 7.38
C ALA A 121 9.43 17.12 6.28
N ALA A 122 9.52 15.79 6.12
CA ALA A 122 8.70 15.03 5.20
C ALA A 122 7.21 15.10 5.59
N TRP A 123 6.92 14.88 6.88
CA TRP A 123 5.56 14.92 7.42
C TRP A 123 4.82 16.23 7.12
N ARG A 124 5.52 17.38 7.20
CA ARG A 124 4.91 18.71 7.00
C ARG A 124 4.56 19.00 5.54
N ARG A 125 5.16 18.31 4.58
CA ARG A 125 4.93 18.56 3.15
C ARG A 125 3.64 17.95 2.63
N PHE A 126 3.13 16.93 3.30
CA PHE A 126 1.86 16.32 2.93
C PHE A 126 0.71 17.02 3.64
N GLN A 127 -0.18 17.61 2.86
CA GLN A 127 -1.30 18.43 3.33
C GLN A 127 -2.46 17.58 3.85
N ILE A 128 -2.63 16.38 3.26
CA ILE A 128 -3.67 15.42 3.61
C ILE A 128 -2.97 14.17 4.14
N LYS A 129 -3.39 13.70 5.31
CA LYS A 129 -2.89 12.48 5.94
C LYS A 129 -4.06 11.56 6.17
N LEU A 130 -3.98 10.36 5.60
CA LEU A 130 -5.01 9.35 5.72
C LEU A 130 -4.44 8.12 6.40
N GLU A 131 -5.04 7.75 7.52
CA GLU A 131 -4.75 6.50 8.18
C GLU A 131 -5.57 5.38 7.56
N ILE A 132 -4.90 4.30 7.17
CA ILE A 132 -5.50 3.09 6.61
C ILE A 132 -5.24 1.96 7.60
N PRO A 133 -6.15 1.78 8.58
CA PRO A 133 -5.99 0.78 9.62
C PRO A 133 -6.23 -0.63 9.08
N ARG A 134 -5.90 -1.64 9.89
CA ARG A 134 -6.35 -3.01 9.62
C ARG A 134 -7.89 -3.07 9.54
N PRO A 135 -8.45 -4.00 8.74
CA PRO A 135 -9.89 -4.11 8.59
C PRO A 135 -10.56 -4.46 9.93
N SER A 136 -11.65 -3.77 10.21
CA SER A 136 -12.55 -4.14 11.31
C SER A 136 -13.27 -5.46 11.00
N ARG A 137 -13.87 -6.07 12.01
CA ARG A 137 -14.72 -7.26 11.80
C ARG A 137 -15.78 -7.03 10.72
N ARG A 138 -16.41 -5.84 10.70
CA ARG A 138 -17.41 -5.48 9.71
C ARG A 138 -16.82 -5.43 8.30
N ASN A 139 -15.64 -4.82 8.15
CA ASN A 139 -14.97 -4.75 6.86
C ASN A 139 -14.57 -6.14 6.34
N LEU A 140 -14.08 -7.04 7.21
CA LEU A 140 -13.79 -8.42 6.83
C LEU A 140 -15.05 -9.18 6.42
N GLU A 141 -16.18 -8.97 7.12
CA GLU A 141 -17.46 -9.58 6.75
C GLU A 141 -17.94 -9.10 5.38
N GLU A 142 -17.84 -7.79 5.10
CA GLU A 142 -18.16 -7.20 3.81
C GLU A 142 -17.22 -7.74 2.70
N TYR A 143 -15.93 -7.87 2.99
CA TYR A 143 -14.94 -8.43 2.08
C TYR A 143 -15.25 -9.90 1.72
N TYR A 144 -15.54 -10.77 2.68
CA TYR A 144 -15.86 -12.18 2.39
C TYR A 144 -17.16 -12.31 1.59
N ARG A 145 -18.17 -11.49 1.86
CA ARG A 145 -19.39 -11.45 1.03
C ARG A 145 -19.12 -10.96 -0.39
N PHE A 146 -18.22 -9.98 -0.53
CA PHE A 146 -17.78 -9.52 -1.84
C PHE A 146 -17.06 -10.64 -2.60
N PHE A 147 -16.12 -11.34 -1.96
CA PHE A 147 -15.38 -12.46 -2.54
C PHE A 147 -16.31 -13.59 -3.00
N GLU A 148 -17.30 -13.97 -2.18
CA GLU A 148 -18.30 -14.99 -2.54
C GLU A 148 -19.07 -14.62 -3.81
N ARG A 149 -19.44 -13.35 -3.95
CA ARG A 149 -20.17 -12.86 -5.14
C ARG A 149 -19.32 -12.82 -6.39
N GLU A 150 -18.10 -12.31 -6.29
CA GLU A 150 -17.19 -12.18 -7.44
C GLU A 150 -16.76 -13.53 -8.01
N HIS A 151 -16.62 -14.54 -7.14
CA HIS A 151 -16.16 -15.88 -7.53
C HIS A 151 -17.29 -16.92 -7.68
N GLU A 152 -18.56 -16.50 -7.54
CA GLU A 152 -19.72 -17.40 -7.56
C GLU A 152 -19.51 -18.62 -6.65
N PHE A 153 -18.95 -18.40 -5.48
CA PHE A 153 -18.47 -19.39 -4.53
C PHE A 153 -19.09 -19.15 -3.14
N SER A 154 -19.20 -20.20 -2.33
CA SER A 154 -19.57 -20.05 -0.92
C SER A 154 -18.56 -20.75 -0.02
N PHE A 155 -18.13 -20.09 1.03
CA PHE A 155 -17.28 -20.68 2.06
C PHE A 155 -18.00 -21.77 2.89
N GLY A 156 -19.33 -21.86 2.79
CA GLY A 156 -20.13 -22.78 3.62
C GLY A 156 -20.21 -22.38 5.08
N LEU A 157 -19.63 -21.25 5.47
CA LEU A 157 -19.73 -20.59 6.76
C LEU A 157 -20.25 -19.17 6.58
N GLN A 158 -20.95 -18.66 7.60
CA GLN A 158 -21.38 -17.26 7.57
C GLN A 158 -20.17 -16.30 7.53
N ALA A 159 -20.20 -15.28 6.70
CA ALA A 159 -19.15 -14.27 6.59
C ALA A 159 -18.81 -13.62 7.95
N SER A 160 -19.81 -13.44 8.83
CA SER A 160 -19.62 -12.95 10.20
C SER A 160 -18.79 -13.90 11.08
N THR A 161 -18.87 -15.20 10.84
CA THR A 161 -18.09 -16.23 11.53
C THR A 161 -16.65 -16.22 11.02
N LEU A 162 -16.45 -16.10 9.70
CA LEU A 162 -15.14 -15.96 9.09
C LEU A 162 -14.43 -14.71 9.62
N ALA A 163 -15.10 -13.57 9.56
CA ALA A 163 -14.57 -12.30 10.05
C ALA A 163 -14.18 -12.33 11.54
N LYS A 164 -14.91 -13.10 12.37
CA LYS A 164 -14.53 -13.32 13.78
C LYS A 164 -13.27 -14.19 13.91
N LYS A 165 -13.14 -15.22 13.07
CA LYS A 165 -12.01 -16.17 13.15
C LYS A 165 -10.71 -15.60 12.56
N THR A 166 -10.81 -14.63 11.67
CA THR A 166 -9.70 -13.97 10.98
C THR A 166 -9.48 -12.52 11.46
N LEU A 167 -10.09 -12.13 12.59
CA LEU A 167 -9.95 -10.76 13.11
C LEU A 167 -8.48 -10.44 13.43
N GLY A 168 -8.01 -9.28 12.99
CA GLY A 168 -6.65 -8.81 13.22
C GLY A 168 -5.71 -8.98 12.02
N ILE A 169 -6.14 -9.70 10.97
CA ILE A 169 -5.37 -9.82 9.73
C ILE A 169 -5.53 -8.57 8.84
N SER A 170 -4.61 -8.39 7.89
CA SER A 170 -4.71 -7.38 6.83
C SER A 170 -5.67 -7.84 5.72
N TYR A 171 -6.00 -6.93 4.78
CA TYR A 171 -6.77 -7.31 3.59
C TYR A 171 -6.01 -8.27 2.68
N ALA A 172 -4.68 -8.13 2.54
CA ALA A 172 -3.86 -9.05 1.75
C ALA A 172 -3.88 -10.46 2.36
N GLU A 173 -3.79 -10.56 3.69
CA GLU A 173 -3.92 -11.85 4.40
C GLU A 173 -5.33 -12.43 4.27
N ALA A 174 -6.38 -11.60 4.29
CA ALA A 174 -7.75 -12.04 4.07
C ALA A 174 -7.98 -12.57 2.65
N GLU A 175 -7.35 -11.93 1.66
CA GLU A 175 -7.37 -12.37 0.27
C GLU A 175 -6.64 -13.70 0.09
N GLU A 176 -5.44 -13.85 0.65
CA GLU A 176 -4.68 -15.10 0.59
C GLU A 176 -5.43 -16.24 1.25
N PHE A 177 -6.06 -15.99 2.40
CA PHE A 177 -6.95 -16.95 3.05
C PHE A 177 -8.12 -17.35 2.14
N ALA A 178 -8.83 -16.38 1.58
CA ALA A 178 -9.99 -16.63 0.71
C ALA A 178 -9.61 -17.40 -0.55
N LEU A 179 -8.51 -17.01 -1.20
CA LEU A 179 -7.96 -17.70 -2.38
C LEU A 179 -7.49 -19.11 -2.04
N SER A 180 -6.90 -19.33 -0.87
CA SER A 180 -6.47 -20.66 -0.43
C SER A 180 -7.65 -21.62 -0.28
N VAL A 181 -8.74 -21.15 0.35
CA VAL A 181 -9.99 -21.94 0.44
C VAL A 181 -10.56 -22.22 -0.94
N TYR A 182 -10.66 -21.20 -1.78
CA TYR A 182 -11.23 -21.31 -3.13
C TYR A 182 -10.43 -22.29 -4.02
N ARG A 183 -9.10 -22.21 -4.01
CA ARG A 183 -8.23 -23.14 -4.74
C ARG A 183 -8.42 -24.58 -4.29
N GLN A 184 -8.44 -24.83 -2.96
CA GLN A 184 -8.66 -26.18 -2.43
C GLN A 184 -10.06 -26.70 -2.80
N TYR A 185 -11.09 -25.84 -2.77
CA TYR A 185 -12.43 -26.22 -3.20
C TYR A 185 -12.47 -26.66 -4.67
N ILE A 186 -11.92 -25.86 -5.57
CA ILE A 186 -11.87 -26.19 -7.01
C ILE A 186 -11.12 -27.49 -7.27
N LEU A 187 -9.99 -27.72 -6.59
CA LEU A 187 -9.19 -28.94 -6.76
C LEU A 187 -9.87 -30.19 -6.17
N SER A 188 -10.80 -30.04 -5.25
CA SER A 188 -11.51 -31.15 -4.61
C SER A 188 -12.81 -31.57 -5.31
N LEU A 189 -13.29 -30.80 -6.27
CA LEU A 189 -14.55 -31.08 -6.96
C LEU A 189 -14.52 -32.44 -7.66
N PRO A 190 -15.63 -33.23 -7.61
CA PRO A 190 -16.90 -32.95 -6.95
C PRO A 190 -17.01 -33.44 -5.51
N ASN A 191 -15.92 -33.85 -4.86
CA ASN A 191 -15.93 -34.75 -3.71
C ASN A 191 -15.99 -34.07 -2.33
N GLU A 192 -15.64 -32.78 -2.18
CA GLU A 192 -15.61 -32.15 -0.86
C GLU A 192 -16.55 -30.94 -0.74
N ASN A 193 -17.07 -30.74 0.47
CA ASN A 193 -17.93 -29.62 0.81
C ASN A 193 -17.05 -28.40 1.20
N SER A 194 -17.35 -27.23 0.64
CA SER A 194 -16.65 -25.97 0.92
C SER A 194 -16.49 -25.66 2.41
N LYS A 195 -17.48 -26.01 3.24
CA LYS A 195 -17.43 -25.81 4.68
C LYS A 195 -16.29 -26.60 5.33
N ILE A 196 -16.11 -27.87 4.95
CA ILE A 196 -15.05 -28.75 5.50
C ILE A 196 -13.68 -28.18 5.14
N ILE A 197 -13.52 -27.74 3.89
CA ILE A 197 -12.28 -27.12 3.38
C ILE A 197 -12.00 -25.82 4.15
N THR A 198 -13.01 -24.98 4.30
CA THR A 198 -12.87 -23.70 5.02
C THR A 198 -12.44 -23.91 6.48
N GLU A 199 -13.05 -24.88 7.17
CA GLU A 199 -12.69 -25.22 8.56
C GLU A 199 -11.27 -25.79 8.67
N LYS A 200 -10.82 -26.55 7.68
CA LYS A 200 -9.45 -27.05 7.60
C LYS A 200 -8.45 -25.90 7.42
N VAL A 201 -8.67 -25.04 6.42
CA VAL A 201 -7.80 -23.90 6.16
C VAL A 201 -7.72 -22.95 7.36
N ILE A 202 -8.85 -22.71 8.06
CA ILE A 202 -8.83 -21.91 9.29
C ILE A 202 -7.90 -22.52 10.35
N ARG A 203 -7.95 -23.83 10.56
CA ARG A 203 -7.08 -24.52 11.54
C ARG A 203 -5.61 -24.39 11.17
N ASP A 204 -5.29 -24.62 9.90
CA ASP A 204 -3.93 -24.53 9.39
C ASP A 204 -3.39 -23.09 9.52
N TRP A 205 -4.21 -22.09 9.20
CA TRP A 205 -3.88 -20.67 9.34
C TRP A 205 -3.63 -20.27 10.79
N GLN A 206 -4.50 -20.70 11.72
CA GLN A 206 -4.34 -20.39 13.15
C GLN A 206 -3.09 -21.04 13.73
N SER A 207 -2.67 -22.21 13.23
CA SER A 207 -1.44 -22.86 13.68
C SER A 207 -0.17 -22.14 13.23
N GLN A 208 -0.21 -21.39 12.13
CA GLN A 208 0.93 -20.62 11.60
C GLN A 208 1.09 -19.25 12.29
N VAL A 209 0.02 -18.70 12.83
CA VAL A 209 0.02 -17.36 13.49
C VAL A 209 0.47 -17.46 14.97
N ILE A 210 0.55 -18.67 15.56
CA ILE A 210 0.94 -18.89 16.97
C ILE A 210 2.46 -19.13 17.12
N VAL A 211 3.23 -19.03 16.05
CA VAL A 211 4.70 -19.07 16.09
C VAL A 211 5.24 -17.66 15.85
#